data_ee18e7081ca0d6bf8a5adb9dc2a9b6eb
#
_entry.id   ee18e7081ca0d6bf8a5adb9dc2a9b6eb
#
_cell.length_a   1.000
_cell.length_b   1.000
_cell.length_c   1.000
_cell.angle_alpha   90.00
_cell.angle_beta   90.00
_cell.angle_gamma   90.00
#
_symmetry.space_group_name_H-M   'P 1'
#
loop_
_entity.id
_entity.type
_entity.pdbx_description
1 polymer ?
#
loop_
_entity_poly.entity_id
_entity_poly.type
_entity_poly.pdbx_seq_one_letter_code
_entity_poly.pdbx_strand_id
1 'polypeptide(L)'
;FERRPKISILVPLWNTPESFLTEMIGSVQWQTYKNWELCLADGSDDAHAYVGEYCKRLAAQDSRIVYQKLAKNEGISGNTNECYKLASGEFIGLFDHDDILHPCALYEYVKAINEKDADFIYCDEATFKSPDINKMITMHFKPDYAIDNLRANNYICHFSVFSRELLDGTELFRTKFDGSQDHDMILRLTDNAKHIVHVPKLLYYWRSHAGSVAGNIEAKPYVVEAARGAVADHLRRHGFKNFTITSTRAFETIFKISYEIIGEPKISIIIPNKDHVEDLRRCISSIVEKSTWENYEIIVVENNSETKEIFSYYDELQNNPQIRVVTFEGKFNYSKINNFGVSLATGDYVLLLNNDTQVITINWMEELLMYAQRPDVGAVGGKLYYGDKTIQHAGVVIGLGAHRTAGHVHYRQKRENLGYMGRLCYAQDMTAVTGACLLVKKSLYEQVGGLDESFEISLNDVDFCLKLRKAGYLNVFTPFAELYHFESISRGLDDQGEKAKRYNEESERFRNKWKAELEAGDPYFNPNFSLDKSDFSLRV
;
A
#
# COMPACT_ATOMS: atom_id res chain seq x y z
N PHE A 1 32.65 -3.03 1.04
CA PHE A 1 31.87 -1.86 0.63
C PHE A 1 32.82 -0.78 0.10
N GLU A 2 32.50 -0.19 -1.04
CA GLU A 2 33.23 0.95 -1.59
C GLU A 2 32.92 2.21 -0.77
N ARG A 3 31.63 2.51 -0.53
CA ARG A 3 31.19 3.54 0.40
C ARG A 3 31.05 2.94 1.80
N ARG A 4 31.62 3.65 2.76
CA ARG A 4 31.53 3.28 4.19
C ARG A 4 31.05 4.47 5.00
N PRO A 5 29.80 4.93 4.76
CA PRO A 5 29.30 6.14 5.39
C PRO A 5 29.22 5.98 6.91
N LYS A 6 29.42 7.06 7.63
CA LYS A 6 29.13 7.11 9.06
C LYS A 6 27.64 7.25 9.29
N ILE A 7 27.07 6.40 10.13
CA ILE A 7 25.65 6.43 10.49
C ILE A 7 25.51 6.96 11.91
N SER A 8 24.83 8.09 12.08
CA SER A 8 24.48 8.64 13.39
C SER A 8 23.10 8.11 13.82
N ILE A 9 23.07 7.36 14.90
CA ILE A 9 21.83 6.80 15.48
C ILE A 9 21.36 7.76 16.56
N LEU A 10 20.19 8.37 16.36
CA LEU A 10 19.57 9.31 17.28
C LEU A 10 18.66 8.59 18.26
N VAL A 11 18.94 8.73 19.55
CA VAL A 11 18.12 8.15 20.63
C VAL A 11 17.80 9.21 21.67
N PRO A 12 16.60 9.79 21.66
CA PRO A 12 16.13 10.66 22.72
C PRO A 12 15.84 9.84 23.97
N LEU A 13 16.38 10.27 25.13
CA LEU A 13 16.21 9.59 26.41
C LEU A 13 15.26 10.38 27.33
N TRP A 14 14.33 9.68 27.96
CA TRP A 14 13.44 10.19 28.99
C TRP A 14 13.10 9.09 29.98
N ASN A 15 13.68 9.17 31.21
CA ASN A 15 13.42 8.26 32.31
C ASN A 15 13.49 6.77 31.90
N THR A 16 14.42 6.44 31.00
CA THR A 16 14.54 5.10 30.41
C THR A 16 14.86 4.07 31.48
N PRO A 17 14.10 2.98 31.63
CA PRO A 17 14.41 1.89 32.54
C PRO A 17 15.82 1.34 32.28
N GLU A 18 16.55 1.02 33.34
CA GLU A 18 17.97 0.60 33.25
C GLU A 18 18.17 -0.62 32.35
N SER A 19 17.27 -1.61 32.42
CA SER A 19 17.33 -2.79 31.55
C SER A 19 17.14 -2.43 30.07
N PHE A 20 16.20 -1.55 29.75
CA PHE A 20 15.96 -1.12 28.36
C PHE A 20 17.15 -0.32 27.82
N LEU A 21 17.66 0.62 28.62
CA LEU A 21 18.84 1.42 28.27
C LEU A 21 20.05 0.53 27.98
N THR A 22 20.29 -0.49 28.82
CA THR A 22 21.40 -1.44 28.65
C THR A 22 21.25 -2.26 27.37
N GLU A 23 20.06 -2.81 27.12
CA GLU A 23 19.79 -3.63 25.94
C GLU A 23 19.84 -2.81 24.65
N MET A 24 19.27 -1.61 24.66
CA MET A 24 19.28 -0.69 23.53
C MET A 24 20.73 -0.32 23.13
N ILE A 25 21.54 0.20 24.06
CA ILE A 25 22.93 0.57 23.78
C ILE A 25 23.75 -0.65 23.37
N GLY A 26 23.58 -1.78 24.08
CA GLY A 26 24.26 -3.04 23.75
C GLY A 26 23.96 -3.48 22.32
N SER A 27 22.73 -3.36 21.84
CA SER A 27 22.35 -3.74 20.48
C SER A 27 23.05 -2.89 19.41
N VAL A 28 23.35 -1.62 19.70
CA VAL A 28 24.14 -0.76 18.82
C VAL A 28 25.62 -1.12 18.88
N GLN A 29 26.19 -1.36 20.06
CA GLN A 29 27.59 -1.77 20.21
C GLN A 29 27.89 -3.09 19.50
N TRP A 30 26.92 -4.01 19.42
CA TRP A 30 27.03 -5.30 18.76
C TRP A 30 26.87 -5.24 17.23
N GLN A 31 26.55 -4.07 16.65
CA GLN A 31 26.45 -3.95 15.20
C GLN A 31 27.72 -4.47 14.51
N THR A 32 27.54 -5.28 13.46
CA THR A 32 28.66 -5.83 12.66
C THR A 32 29.33 -4.76 11.83
N TYR A 33 28.60 -3.77 11.33
CA TYR A 33 29.16 -2.56 10.73
C TYR A 33 29.64 -1.61 11.82
N LYS A 34 30.88 -1.11 11.74
CA LYS A 34 31.54 -0.42 12.85
C LYS A 34 31.60 1.11 12.72
N ASN A 35 31.32 1.69 11.54
CA ASN A 35 31.35 3.12 11.33
C ASN A 35 30.01 3.78 11.67
N TRP A 36 29.69 3.79 12.94
CA TRP A 36 28.50 4.43 13.50
C TRP A 36 28.85 5.31 14.69
N GLU A 37 27.95 6.21 15.04
CA GLU A 37 27.93 6.90 16.32
C GLU A 37 26.51 6.85 16.92
N LEU A 38 26.44 6.82 18.24
CA LEU A 38 25.20 6.82 19.01
C LEU A 38 25.05 8.16 19.72
N CYS A 39 24.08 8.96 19.28
CA CYS A 39 23.82 10.30 19.77
C CYS A 39 22.68 10.27 20.80
N LEU A 40 23.01 10.48 22.06
CA LEU A 40 22.10 10.39 23.21
C LEU A 40 21.84 11.78 23.81
N ALA A 41 20.63 12.29 23.71
CA ALA A 41 20.17 13.50 24.37
C ALA A 41 19.21 13.13 25.50
N ASP A 42 19.61 13.40 26.74
CA ASP A 42 18.96 12.93 27.95
C ASP A 42 18.17 14.03 28.65
N GLY A 43 16.85 13.99 28.54
CA GLY A 43 15.90 14.84 29.23
C GLY A 43 15.40 14.30 30.58
N SER A 44 15.96 13.18 31.09
CA SER A 44 15.51 12.54 32.33
C SER A 44 15.57 13.47 33.54
N ASP A 45 14.67 13.28 34.47
CA ASP A 45 14.64 14.03 35.77
C ASP A 45 15.67 13.51 36.77
N ASP A 46 15.80 14.21 37.90
CA ASP A 46 16.78 13.89 38.92
C ASP A 46 16.54 12.51 39.60
N ALA A 47 15.30 12.03 39.63
CA ALA A 47 14.97 10.72 40.18
C ALA A 47 15.53 9.58 39.28
N HIS A 48 15.85 9.89 38.05
CA HIS A 48 16.41 8.97 37.06
C HIS A 48 17.86 9.32 36.65
N ALA A 49 18.63 9.90 37.57
CA ALA A 49 20.02 10.31 37.36
C ALA A 49 20.93 9.16 36.88
N TYR A 50 20.58 7.90 37.19
CA TYR A 50 21.29 6.71 36.71
C TYR A 50 21.40 6.63 35.17
N VAL A 51 20.43 7.21 34.42
CA VAL A 51 20.47 7.25 32.96
C VAL A 51 21.73 8.00 32.51
N GLY A 52 21.93 9.20 33.04
CA GLY A 52 23.10 10.03 32.74
C GLY A 52 24.41 9.42 33.23
N GLU A 53 24.44 8.83 34.40
CA GLU A 53 25.63 8.17 34.97
C GLU A 53 26.06 6.99 34.10
N TYR A 54 25.11 6.16 33.68
CA TYR A 54 25.38 5.01 32.81
C TYR A 54 25.91 5.46 31.44
N CYS A 55 25.25 6.42 30.78
CA CYS A 55 25.65 6.92 29.47
C CYS A 55 27.01 7.59 29.48
N LYS A 56 27.33 8.43 30.50
CA LYS A 56 28.65 9.06 30.66
C LYS A 56 29.76 8.03 30.83
N ARG A 57 29.51 6.98 31.62
CA ARG A 57 30.48 5.90 31.80
C ARG A 57 30.81 5.20 30.49
N LEU A 58 29.77 4.88 29.68
CA LEU A 58 29.98 4.24 28.39
C LEU A 58 30.63 5.17 27.36
N ALA A 59 30.25 6.44 27.31
CA ALA A 59 30.89 7.43 26.44
C ALA A 59 32.39 7.63 26.75
N ALA A 60 32.79 7.48 28.01
CA ALA A 60 34.21 7.51 28.39
C ALA A 60 34.99 6.25 27.90
N GLN A 61 34.33 5.15 27.63
CA GLN A 61 34.93 3.88 27.19
C GLN A 61 34.85 3.68 25.67
N ASP A 62 33.84 4.23 25.00
CA ASP A 62 33.60 4.11 23.55
C ASP A 62 33.33 5.50 22.95
N SER A 63 34.30 6.04 22.23
CA SER A 63 34.23 7.38 21.63
C SER A 63 33.12 7.52 20.55
N ARG A 64 32.50 6.44 20.15
CA ARG A 64 31.36 6.43 19.23
C ARG A 64 30.04 6.77 19.94
N ILE A 65 30.01 6.76 21.27
CA ILE A 65 28.84 7.14 22.07
C ILE A 65 29.00 8.62 22.45
N VAL A 66 28.10 9.45 21.97
CA VAL A 66 28.05 10.87 22.23
C VAL A 66 26.84 11.17 23.12
N TYR A 67 27.08 11.68 24.30
CA TYR A 67 26.04 11.91 25.30
C TYR A 67 25.97 13.38 25.70
N GLN A 68 24.74 13.89 25.79
CA GLN A 68 24.45 15.22 26.33
C GLN A 68 23.27 15.16 27.31
N LYS A 69 23.47 15.72 28.51
CA LYS A 69 22.38 16.00 29.45
C LYS A 69 21.68 17.27 29.02
N LEU A 70 20.37 17.23 28.86
CA LEU A 70 19.53 18.39 28.56
C LEU A 70 19.16 19.13 29.85
N ALA A 71 18.99 20.45 29.78
CA ALA A 71 18.55 21.27 30.91
C ALA A 71 17.10 20.95 31.33
N LYS A 72 16.27 20.51 30.37
CA LYS A 72 14.87 20.06 30.58
C LYS A 72 14.48 19.05 29.50
N ASN A 73 13.39 18.33 29.74
CA ASN A 73 12.77 17.52 28.72
C ASN A 73 12.01 18.41 27.72
N GLU A 74 12.39 18.34 26.46
CA GLU A 74 11.78 19.07 25.34
C GLU A 74 10.70 18.25 24.59
N GLY A 75 10.29 17.10 25.14
CA GLY A 75 9.42 16.14 24.43
C GLY A 75 10.18 15.30 23.42
N ILE A 76 9.48 14.35 22.78
CA ILE A 76 10.13 13.40 21.85
C ILE A 76 10.78 14.12 20.65
N SER A 77 10.08 15.04 20.01
CA SER A 77 10.62 15.82 18.87
C SER A 77 11.79 16.72 19.30
N GLY A 78 11.64 17.46 20.40
CA GLY A 78 12.68 18.35 20.88
C GLY A 78 13.94 17.60 21.27
N ASN A 79 13.82 16.52 22.05
CA ASN A 79 14.98 15.69 22.44
C ASN A 79 15.63 15.03 21.21
N THR A 80 14.87 14.60 20.21
CA THR A 80 15.43 14.06 18.95
C THR A 80 16.20 15.14 18.18
N ASN A 81 15.69 16.37 18.16
CA ASN A 81 16.39 17.49 17.54
C ASN A 81 17.72 17.82 18.25
N GLU A 82 17.77 17.65 19.58
CA GLU A 82 19.02 17.79 20.34
C GLU A 82 20.00 16.64 20.02
N CYS A 83 19.52 15.39 19.82
CA CYS A 83 20.37 14.30 19.33
C CYS A 83 20.98 14.64 17.97
N TYR A 84 20.20 15.25 17.06
CA TYR A 84 20.69 15.62 15.74
C TYR A 84 21.84 16.64 15.79
N LYS A 85 21.85 17.56 16.75
CA LYS A 85 22.95 18.50 16.92
C LYS A 85 24.27 17.82 17.28
N LEU A 86 24.23 16.64 17.87
CA LEU A 86 25.40 15.82 18.22
C LEU A 86 25.90 15.00 17.04
N ALA A 87 25.05 14.78 16.03
CA ALA A 87 25.32 13.89 14.93
C ALA A 87 26.31 14.48 13.92
N SER A 88 27.26 13.66 13.45
CA SER A 88 28.25 14.03 12.43
C SER A 88 28.27 13.10 11.21
N GLY A 89 27.44 12.05 11.21
CA GLY A 89 27.38 11.05 10.15
C GLY A 89 26.71 11.54 8.88
N GLU A 90 26.99 10.85 7.78
CA GLU A 90 26.38 11.09 6.46
C GLU A 90 24.93 10.60 6.40
N PHE A 91 24.61 9.61 7.24
CA PHE A 91 23.26 9.05 7.39
C PHE A 91 22.78 9.18 8.82
N ILE A 92 21.49 9.37 8.96
CA ILE A 92 20.80 9.55 10.25
C ILE A 92 19.80 8.40 10.42
N GLY A 93 19.86 7.72 11.56
CA GLY A 93 18.93 6.66 11.94
C GLY A 93 18.10 7.06 13.16
N LEU A 94 16.80 6.76 13.14
CA LEU A 94 15.87 7.04 14.24
C LEU A 94 15.66 5.76 15.05
N PHE A 95 16.02 5.79 16.33
CA PHE A 95 15.97 4.61 17.18
C PHE A 95 15.36 4.93 18.55
N ASP A 96 14.42 4.12 18.99
CA ASP A 96 13.73 4.34 20.26
C ASP A 96 14.54 3.77 21.44
N HIS A 97 14.42 4.42 22.59
CA HIS A 97 15.25 4.13 23.77
C HIS A 97 14.90 2.81 24.47
N ASP A 98 13.81 2.18 24.11
CA ASP A 98 13.29 0.94 24.69
C ASP A 98 13.35 -0.27 23.73
N ASP A 99 13.88 -0.07 22.51
CA ASP A 99 13.91 -1.08 21.46
C ASP A 99 15.28 -1.73 21.27
N ILE A 100 15.34 -2.70 20.37
CA ILE A 100 16.55 -3.49 20.08
C ILE A 100 16.78 -3.57 18.57
N LEU A 101 18.04 -3.35 18.12
CA LEU A 101 18.45 -3.56 16.75
C LEU A 101 19.06 -4.96 16.55
N HIS A 102 18.76 -5.57 15.41
CA HIS A 102 19.46 -6.79 14.99
C HIS A 102 20.94 -6.47 14.71
N PRO A 103 21.90 -7.34 15.08
CA PRO A 103 23.33 -7.08 14.91
C PRO A 103 23.80 -6.75 13.48
N CYS A 104 23.05 -7.20 12.46
CA CYS A 104 23.35 -6.92 11.05
C CYS A 104 22.59 -5.73 10.48
N ALA A 105 21.81 -4.96 11.26
CA ALA A 105 20.96 -3.90 10.73
C ALA A 105 21.75 -2.86 9.94
N LEU A 106 22.80 -2.30 10.50
CA LEU A 106 23.61 -1.28 9.81
C LEU A 106 24.38 -1.87 8.62
N TYR A 107 24.82 -3.13 8.69
CA TYR A 107 25.47 -3.79 7.56
C TYR A 107 24.55 -3.89 6.34
N GLU A 108 23.33 -4.35 6.55
CA GLU A 108 22.33 -4.48 5.47
C GLU A 108 21.96 -3.12 4.88
N TYR A 109 21.93 -2.08 5.69
CA TYR A 109 21.64 -0.71 5.24
C TYR A 109 22.78 -0.12 4.42
N VAL A 110 24.02 -0.32 4.85
CA VAL A 110 25.21 0.09 4.08
C VAL A 110 25.30 -0.69 2.77
N LYS A 111 24.87 -1.95 2.76
CA LYS A 111 24.73 -2.75 1.55
C LYS A 111 23.73 -2.10 0.59
N ALA A 112 22.55 -1.69 1.07
CA ALA A 112 21.54 -1.00 0.26
C ALA A 112 22.07 0.34 -0.30
N ILE A 113 22.84 1.10 0.48
CA ILE A 113 23.49 2.34 0.03
C ILE A 113 24.46 2.06 -1.13
N ASN A 114 25.25 0.99 -1.04
CA ASN A 114 26.24 0.65 -2.07
C ASN A 114 25.63 0.05 -3.33
N GLU A 115 24.62 -0.82 -3.19
CA GLU A 115 24.06 -1.56 -4.31
C GLU A 115 22.94 -0.82 -5.03
N LYS A 116 22.20 0.07 -4.32
CA LYS A 116 20.99 0.73 -4.82
C LYS A 116 21.04 2.26 -4.70
N ASP A 117 22.18 2.83 -4.29
CA ASP A 117 22.35 4.27 -4.02
C ASP A 117 21.24 4.85 -3.13
N ALA A 118 20.84 4.07 -2.11
CA ALA A 118 19.72 4.40 -1.24
C ALA A 118 19.99 5.68 -0.44
N ASP A 119 19.01 6.60 -0.44
CA ASP A 119 19.02 7.82 0.36
C ASP A 119 17.96 7.81 1.48
N PHE A 120 16.97 6.92 1.39
CA PHE A 120 16.05 6.57 2.47
C PHE A 120 15.88 5.05 2.55
N ILE A 121 16.03 4.48 3.74
CA ILE A 121 16.04 3.02 3.96
C ILE A 121 15.16 2.67 5.16
N TYR A 122 14.42 1.57 5.04
CA TYR A 122 13.65 0.98 6.14
C TYR A 122 13.65 -0.54 6.05
N CYS A 123 13.23 -1.22 7.13
CA CYS A 123 13.22 -2.68 7.20
C CYS A 123 11.90 -3.24 7.75
N ASP A 124 11.78 -4.56 7.73
CA ASP A 124 10.74 -5.28 8.46
C ASP A 124 11.02 -5.24 9.97
N GLU A 125 9.96 -5.38 10.77
CA GLU A 125 10.04 -5.31 12.22
C GLU A 125 9.26 -6.42 12.90
N ALA A 126 9.67 -6.77 14.09
CA ALA A 126 8.95 -7.69 14.96
C ALA A 126 8.61 -7.00 16.28
N THR A 127 7.39 -7.17 16.77
CA THR A 127 7.01 -6.73 18.11
C THR A 127 7.14 -7.89 19.08
N PHE A 128 7.84 -7.68 20.18
CA PHE A 128 8.03 -8.70 21.21
C PHE A 128 7.49 -8.26 22.58
N LYS A 129 7.12 -9.24 23.41
CA LYS A 129 6.63 -8.97 24.75
C LYS A 129 7.80 -8.95 25.74
N SER A 130 8.06 -7.76 26.32
CA SER A 130 9.08 -7.60 27.37
C SER A 130 8.85 -8.55 28.57
N PRO A 131 9.91 -9.11 29.16
CA PRO A 131 11.33 -8.92 28.86
C PRO A 131 11.91 -9.91 27.82
N ASP A 132 11.13 -10.82 27.26
CA ASP A 132 11.63 -11.94 26.47
C ASP A 132 11.49 -11.66 24.97
N ILE A 133 12.61 -11.36 24.31
CA ILE A 133 12.67 -11.10 22.86
C ILE A 133 12.16 -12.29 22.02
N ASN A 134 12.18 -13.52 22.54
CA ASN A 134 11.68 -14.69 21.82
C ASN A 134 10.14 -14.79 21.84
N LYS A 135 9.47 -14.00 22.70
CA LYS A 135 8.01 -13.91 22.73
C LYS A 135 7.50 -12.88 21.72
N MET A 136 7.56 -13.23 20.44
CA MET A 136 7.06 -12.41 19.36
C MET A 136 5.53 -12.32 19.42
N ILE A 137 5.01 -11.08 19.32
CA ILE A 137 3.57 -10.77 19.25
C ILE A 137 3.14 -10.69 17.80
N THR A 138 3.87 -9.90 17.01
CA THR A 138 3.62 -9.70 15.58
C THR A 138 4.95 -9.60 14.82
N MET A 139 4.90 -9.94 13.54
CA MET A 139 5.98 -9.68 12.58
C MET A 139 5.38 -8.89 11.43
N HIS A 140 5.89 -7.69 11.21
CA HIS A 140 5.45 -6.81 10.15
C HIS A 140 6.41 -6.90 8.96
N PHE A 141 6.04 -7.70 7.97
CA PHE A 141 6.69 -7.79 6.67
C PHE A 141 6.06 -6.75 5.75
N LYS A 142 6.81 -5.71 5.49
CA LYS A 142 6.33 -4.48 4.84
C LYS A 142 6.37 -4.60 3.31
N PRO A 143 5.57 -3.83 2.58
CA PRO A 143 5.76 -3.62 1.14
C PRO A 143 6.95 -2.70 0.89
N ASP A 144 7.42 -2.64 -0.35
CA ASP A 144 8.26 -1.55 -0.82
C ASP A 144 7.48 -0.23 -0.74
N TYR A 145 8.13 0.88 -1.07
CA TYR A 145 7.51 2.20 -0.93
C TYR A 145 6.17 2.29 -1.66
N ALA A 146 5.14 2.61 -0.91
CA ALA A 146 3.75 2.69 -1.35
C ALA A 146 3.10 3.92 -0.70
N ILE A 147 2.91 4.99 -1.48
CA ILE A 147 2.47 6.30 -0.94
C ILE A 147 1.06 6.25 -0.37
N ASP A 148 0.13 5.53 -1.02
CA ASP A 148 -1.25 5.42 -0.50
C ASP A 148 -1.31 4.60 0.79
N ASN A 149 -0.45 3.57 0.91
CA ASN A 149 -0.28 2.85 2.18
C ASN A 149 0.28 3.78 3.28
N LEU A 150 1.29 4.60 2.95
CA LEU A 150 1.93 5.51 3.90
C LEU A 150 1.00 6.63 4.35
N ARG A 151 0.16 7.14 3.46
CA ARG A 151 -0.91 8.10 3.78
C ARG A 151 -1.97 7.50 4.70
N ALA A 152 -2.30 6.22 4.49
CA ALA A 152 -3.28 5.52 5.32
C ALA A 152 -2.75 5.19 6.72
N ASN A 153 -1.48 4.84 6.84
CA ASN A 153 -0.84 4.56 8.13
C ASN A 153 0.69 4.60 8.02
N ASN A 154 1.36 4.79 9.17
CA ASN A 154 2.81 4.77 9.24
C ASN A 154 3.35 3.33 9.19
N TYR A 155 3.27 2.67 8.03
CA TYR A 155 3.76 1.30 7.90
C TYR A 155 5.30 1.21 7.86
N ILE A 156 6.00 2.29 7.48
CA ILE A 156 7.47 2.33 7.43
C ILE A 156 8.04 2.31 8.84
N CYS A 157 7.64 3.23 9.70
CA CYS A 157 7.94 3.37 11.11
C CYS A 157 9.44 3.13 11.45
N HIS A 158 9.80 1.92 11.82
CA HIS A 158 11.15 1.52 12.20
C HIS A 158 11.82 0.62 11.13
N PHE A 159 13.08 0.48 11.06
CA PHE A 159 14.14 1.38 11.47
C PHE A 159 14.41 2.32 10.28
N SER A 160 14.03 3.59 10.40
CA SER A 160 14.24 4.56 9.32
C SER A 160 15.64 5.15 9.38
N VAL A 161 16.40 4.99 8.29
CA VAL A 161 17.72 5.59 8.08
C VAL A 161 17.71 6.36 6.77
N PHE A 162 18.19 7.58 6.79
CA PHE A 162 18.15 8.47 5.62
C PHE A 162 19.42 9.33 5.54
N SER A 163 19.73 9.83 4.35
CA SER A 163 20.88 10.72 4.17
C SER A 163 20.67 12.02 4.94
N ARG A 164 21.73 12.57 5.50
CA ARG A 164 21.72 13.89 6.17
C ARG A 164 21.20 14.96 5.22
N GLU A 165 21.57 14.91 3.95
CA GLU A 165 21.16 15.87 2.94
C GLU A 165 19.64 15.98 2.81
N LEU A 166 18.90 14.86 2.93
CA LEU A 166 17.43 14.88 2.96
C LEU A 166 16.89 15.64 4.17
N LEU A 167 17.50 15.46 5.34
CA LEU A 167 17.05 16.13 6.57
C LEU A 167 17.39 17.61 6.56
N ASP A 168 18.60 17.98 6.09
CA ASP A 168 19.03 19.37 5.98
C ASP A 168 18.18 20.16 4.98
N GLY A 169 17.54 19.48 4.03
CA GLY A 169 16.60 20.05 3.08
C GLY A 169 15.19 20.34 3.61
N THR A 170 14.89 19.98 4.89
CA THR A 170 13.56 20.17 5.50
C THR A 170 13.67 20.64 6.95
N GLU A 171 12.52 20.97 7.56
CA GLU A 171 12.46 21.23 9.01
C GLU A 171 12.82 19.97 9.81
N LEU A 172 13.42 20.18 10.97
CA LEU A 172 13.63 19.10 11.94
C LEU A 172 12.29 18.57 12.50
N PHE A 173 12.33 17.72 13.51
CA PHE A 173 11.12 17.16 14.11
C PHE A 173 10.23 18.26 14.70
N ARG A 174 8.94 18.18 14.43
CA ARG A 174 7.97 19.21 14.77
C ARG A 174 7.13 18.77 15.98
N THR A 175 7.23 19.49 17.08
CA THR A 175 6.57 19.16 18.36
C THR A 175 5.04 19.09 18.27
N LYS A 176 4.43 19.80 17.32
CA LYS A 176 2.99 19.74 17.07
C LYS A 176 2.48 18.35 16.63
N PHE A 177 3.40 17.46 16.24
CA PHE A 177 3.11 16.08 15.86
C PHE A 177 3.67 15.04 16.84
N ASP A 178 4.02 15.45 18.07
CA ASP A 178 4.49 14.52 19.10
C ASP A 178 3.49 13.36 19.29
N GLY A 179 4.01 12.14 19.28
CA GLY A 179 3.26 10.89 19.22
C GLY A 179 3.07 10.31 17.82
N SER A 180 3.33 11.09 16.77
CA SER A 180 3.38 10.67 15.36
C SER A 180 4.42 11.51 14.57
N GLN A 181 5.43 12.01 15.26
CA GLN A 181 6.49 12.85 14.70
C GLN A 181 7.34 12.12 13.65
N ASP A 182 7.48 10.81 13.79
CA ASP A 182 8.15 9.94 12.84
C ASP A 182 7.34 9.83 11.53
N HIS A 183 6.03 9.68 11.59
CA HIS A 183 5.17 9.65 10.41
C HIS A 183 5.25 10.97 9.62
N ASP A 184 5.20 12.11 10.33
CA ASP A 184 5.40 13.43 9.71
C ASP A 184 6.78 13.55 9.04
N MET A 185 7.84 13.12 9.72
CA MET A 185 9.19 13.16 9.20
C MET A 185 9.34 12.23 7.98
N ILE A 186 8.86 11.00 8.06
CA ILE A 186 8.93 10.02 6.96
C ILE A 186 8.21 10.56 5.71
N LEU A 187 7.00 11.11 5.86
CA LEU A 187 6.26 11.72 4.75
C LEU A 187 7.06 12.87 4.09
N ARG A 188 7.71 13.73 4.89
CA ARG A 188 8.51 14.85 4.35
C ARG A 188 9.79 14.40 3.68
N LEU A 189 10.48 13.41 4.23
CA LEU A 189 11.73 12.89 3.67
C LEU A 189 11.47 12.09 2.39
N THR A 190 10.45 11.24 2.38
CA THR A 190 10.11 10.43 1.19
C THR A 190 9.58 11.26 0.04
N ASP A 191 9.04 12.46 0.29
CA ASP A 191 8.67 13.42 -0.78
C ASP A 191 9.90 13.88 -1.61
N ASN A 192 11.10 13.88 -1.02
CA ASN A 192 12.32 14.38 -1.63
C ASN A 192 13.36 13.28 -1.92
N ALA A 193 13.19 12.09 -1.37
CA ALA A 193 14.10 10.97 -1.56
C ALA A 193 14.08 10.49 -3.02
N LYS A 194 15.28 10.19 -3.55
CA LYS A 194 15.46 9.68 -4.91
C LYS A 194 15.39 8.16 -4.96
N HIS A 195 15.97 7.50 -3.95
CA HIS A 195 16.08 6.05 -3.88
C HIS A 195 15.63 5.53 -2.51
N ILE A 196 14.32 5.32 -2.37
CA ILE A 196 13.72 4.72 -1.18
C ILE A 196 13.89 3.21 -1.29
N VAL A 197 14.59 2.59 -0.33
CA VAL A 197 14.89 1.16 -0.36
C VAL A 197 14.33 0.47 0.88
N HIS A 198 13.51 -0.51 0.65
CA HIS A 198 13.08 -1.47 1.65
C HIS A 198 14.08 -2.62 1.75
N VAL A 199 14.51 -2.95 2.95
CA VAL A 199 15.31 -4.13 3.26
C VAL A 199 14.38 -5.18 3.88
N PRO A 200 13.97 -6.22 3.13
CA PRO A 200 12.95 -7.18 3.57
C PRO A 200 13.50 -8.20 4.58
N LYS A 201 13.98 -7.71 5.71
CA LYS A 201 14.55 -8.49 6.81
C LYS A 201 14.07 -7.93 8.14
N LEU A 202 13.83 -8.80 9.12
CA LEU A 202 13.52 -8.42 10.50
C LEU A 202 14.79 -7.90 11.18
N LEU A 203 15.00 -6.58 11.11
CA LEU A 203 16.20 -5.94 11.64
C LEU A 203 15.92 -5.02 12.83
N TYR A 204 14.66 -4.86 13.19
CA TYR A 204 14.19 -4.03 14.30
C TYR A 204 13.24 -4.83 15.19
N TYR A 205 13.46 -4.76 16.50
CA TYR A 205 12.63 -5.43 17.51
C TYR A 205 11.97 -4.39 18.39
N TRP A 206 10.68 -4.19 18.17
CA TRP A 206 9.85 -3.24 18.89
C TRP A 206 9.34 -3.85 20.19
N ARG A 207 9.65 -3.20 21.30
CA ARG A 207 9.28 -3.66 22.65
C ARG A 207 7.86 -3.26 23.00
N SER A 208 7.02 -4.23 23.33
CA SER A 208 5.70 -3.99 23.90
C SER A 208 5.76 -4.08 25.43
N HIS A 209 5.39 -2.99 26.10
CA HIS A 209 5.28 -2.90 27.56
C HIS A 209 4.15 -1.94 27.95
N ALA A 210 3.77 -1.91 29.25
CA ALA A 210 2.61 -1.15 29.74
C ALA A 210 2.68 0.38 29.51
N GLY A 211 3.87 0.95 29.33
CA GLY A 211 4.10 2.37 29.04
C GLY A 211 4.17 2.72 27.56
N SER A 212 4.22 1.73 26.66
CA SER A 212 4.37 1.97 25.22
C SER A 212 3.07 2.50 24.58
N VAL A 213 3.19 3.26 23.47
CA VAL A 213 2.03 3.72 22.69
C VAL A 213 1.25 2.54 22.13
N ALA A 214 1.96 1.49 21.70
CA ALA A 214 1.35 0.26 21.21
C ALA A 214 0.50 -0.49 22.25
N GLY A 215 0.77 -0.28 23.54
CA GLY A 215 0.07 -0.95 24.63
C GLY A 215 -1.28 -0.31 25.02
N ASN A 216 -1.51 0.98 24.75
CA ASN A 216 -2.74 1.67 25.15
C ASN A 216 -2.99 2.96 24.37
N ILE A 217 -3.46 2.83 23.14
CA ILE A 217 -3.76 4.00 22.28
C ILE A 217 -5.01 4.75 22.74
N GLU A 218 -6.00 4.04 23.34
CA GLU A 218 -7.23 4.66 23.83
C GLU A 218 -6.97 5.71 24.93
N ALA A 219 -5.88 5.52 25.68
CA ALA A 219 -5.43 6.49 26.70
C ALA A 219 -4.69 7.71 26.12
N LYS A 220 -4.44 7.75 24.78
CA LYS A 220 -3.62 8.78 24.13
C LYS A 220 -4.29 9.35 22.88
N PRO A 221 -5.46 10.00 22.97
CA PRO A 221 -6.18 10.55 21.80
C PRO A 221 -5.35 11.57 21.01
N TYR A 222 -4.40 12.25 21.64
CA TYR A 222 -3.50 13.19 20.97
C TYR A 222 -2.63 12.54 19.88
N VAL A 223 -2.30 11.25 20.01
CA VAL A 223 -1.52 10.50 19.00
C VAL A 223 -2.30 10.37 17.70
N VAL A 224 -3.60 10.09 17.81
CA VAL A 224 -4.50 9.98 16.63
C VAL A 224 -4.61 11.33 15.91
N GLU A 225 -4.78 12.42 16.67
CA GLU A 225 -4.84 13.77 16.09
C GLU A 225 -3.50 14.20 15.48
N ALA A 226 -2.37 13.86 16.11
CA ALA A 226 -1.04 14.11 15.57
C ALA A 226 -0.82 13.36 14.25
N ALA A 227 -1.20 12.06 14.19
CA ALA A 227 -1.12 11.26 12.97
C ALA A 227 -2.00 11.81 11.84
N ARG A 228 -3.26 12.16 12.16
CA ARG A 228 -4.19 12.80 11.22
C ARG A 228 -3.65 14.12 10.73
N GLY A 229 -3.08 14.93 11.62
CA GLY A 229 -2.46 16.22 11.32
C GLY A 229 -1.25 16.10 10.40
N ALA A 230 -0.39 15.08 10.62
CA ALA A 230 0.78 14.81 9.78
C ALA A 230 0.37 14.45 8.34
N VAL A 231 -0.62 13.56 8.19
CA VAL A 231 -1.17 13.21 6.88
C VAL A 231 -1.84 14.42 6.21
N ALA A 232 -2.61 15.21 6.96
CA ALA A 232 -3.27 16.41 6.43
C ALA A 232 -2.25 17.47 5.95
N ASP A 233 -1.15 17.66 6.69
CA ASP A 233 -0.07 18.56 6.30
C ASP A 233 0.62 18.08 5.02
N HIS A 234 0.91 16.78 4.91
CA HIS A 234 1.44 16.15 3.69
C HIS A 234 0.52 16.35 2.48
N LEU A 235 -0.78 16.08 2.63
CA LEU A 235 -1.74 16.25 1.53
C LEU A 235 -1.81 17.72 1.05
N ARG A 236 -1.76 18.69 1.98
CA ARG A 236 -1.74 20.13 1.60
C ARG A 236 -0.45 20.49 0.86
N ARG A 237 0.70 19.97 1.25
CA ARG A 237 1.98 20.17 0.51
C ARG A 237 1.90 19.63 -0.92
N HIS A 238 1.13 18.54 -1.14
CA HIS A 238 0.85 17.96 -2.45
C HIS A 238 -0.31 18.65 -3.21
N GLY A 239 -0.81 19.78 -2.74
CA GLY A 239 -1.82 20.59 -3.42
C GLY A 239 -3.26 20.12 -3.24
N PHE A 240 -3.53 19.11 -2.42
CA PHE A 240 -4.89 18.73 -2.07
C PHE A 240 -5.50 19.79 -1.13
N LYS A 241 -6.59 20.41 -1.56
CA LYS A 241 -7.24 21.49 -0.80
C LYS A 241 -8.33 20.97 0.12
N ASN A 242 -9.21 20.13 -0.42
CA ASN A 242 -10.35 19.58 0.29
C ASN A 242 -10.23 18.05 0.35
N PHE A 243 -10.24 17.54 1.57
CA PHE A 243 -10.19 16.11 1.86
C PHE A 243 -10.71 15.86 3.27
N THR A 244 -11.08 14.63 3.55
CA THR A 244 -11.37 14.16 4.91
C THR A 244 -10.50 12.98 5.26
N ILE A 245 -10.10 12.90 6.53
CA ILE A 245 -9.29 11.80 7.06
C ILE A 245 -10.04 11.23 8.25
N THR A 246 -10.50 9.99 8.13
CA THR A 246 -11.27 9.29 9.17
C THR A 246 -10.59 7.99 9.56
N SER A 247 -10.69 7.63 10.83
CA SER A 247 -10.20 6.33 11.32
C SER A 247 -10.98 5.18 10.71
N THR A 248 -10.32 4.06 10.48
CA THR A 248 -10.93 2.85 9.95
C THR A 248 -11.29 1.87 11.07
N ARG A 249 -12.06 0.84 10.73
CA ARG A 249 -12.41 -0.25 11.67
C ARG A 249 -11.21 -1.13 12.06
N ALA A 250 -10.08 -1.02 11.36
CA ALA A 250 -8.88 -1.78 11.69
C ALA A 250 -8.16 -1.22 12.91
N PHE A 251 -7.97 0.09 12.94
CA PHE A 251 -7.30 0.78 14.04
C PHE A 251 -7.49 2.30 13.92
N GLU A 252 -7.39 3.04 15.05
CA GLU A 252 -7.65 4.48 15.06
C GLU A 252 -6.65 5.32 14.25
N THR A 253 -5.41 4.87 14.13
CA THR A 253 -4.36 5.51 13.31
C THR A 253 -4.21 4.90 11.91
N ILE A 254 -5.15 4.05 11.50
CA ILE A 254 -5.26 3.59 10.11
C ILE A 254 -6.44 4.32 9.46
N PHE A 255 -6.14 5.12 8.43
CA PHE A 255 -7.06 6.11 7.91
C PHE A 255 -7.69 5.73 6.58
N LYS A 256 -8.95 6.14 6.42
CA LYS A 256 -9.58 6.39 5.13
C LYS A 256 -9.34 7.85 4.76
N ILE A 257 -8.81 8.09 3.57
CA ILE A 257 -8.69 9.43 3.00
C ILE A 257 -9.73 9.56 1.89
N SER A 258 -10.58 10.57 1.97
CA SER A 258 -11.53 10.91 0.92
C SER A 258 -11.13 12.24 0.30
N TYR A 259 -10.78 12.20 -0.99
CA TYR A 259 -10.40 13.38 -1.77
C TYR A 259 -11.65 14.00 -2.41
N GLU A 260 -11.69 15.33 -2.49
CA GLU A 260 -12.69 16.03 -3.27
C GLU A 260 -12.57 15.63 -4.75
N ILE A 261 -13.71 15.32 -5.37
CA ILE A 261 -13.78 15.11 -6.82
C ILE A 261 -13.89 16.48 -7.48
N ILE A 262 -13.01 16.76 -8.43
CA ILE A 262 -12.95 18.03 -9.13
C ILE A 262 -13.85 17.98 -10.37
N GLY A 263 -14.85 18.84 -10.42
CA GLY A 263 -15.82 18.89 -11.49
C GLY A 263 -16.82 17.72 -11.46
N GLU A 264 -17.40 17.44 -12.59
CA GLU A 264 -18.35 16.35 -12.79
C GLU A 264 -17.93 15.51 -13.99
N PRO A 265 -16.76 14.82 -13.93
CA PRO A 265 -16.27 14.04 -15.06
C PRO A 265 -17.23 12.90 -15.40
N LYS A 266 -17.37 12.63 -16.69
CA LYS A 266 -18.25 11.56 -17.18
C LYS A 266 -17.52 10.21 -17.14
N ILE A 267 -18.21 9.18 -16.64
CA ILE A 267 -17.74 7.80 -16.63
C ILE A 267 -18.48 7.00 -17.70
N SER A 268 -17.74 6.34 -18.58
CA SER A 268 -18.29 5.33 -19.52
C SER A 268 -18.09 3.95 -18.93
N ILE A 269 -19.15 3.27 -18.57
CA ILE A 269 -19.15 1.91 -18.03
C ILE A 269 -19.26 0.93 -19.20
N ILE A 270 -18.23 0.11 -19.39
CA ILE A 270 -18.15 -0.86 -20.50
C ILE A 270 -18.48 -2.24 -19.95
N ILE A 271 -19.57 -2.84 -20.46
CA ILE A 271 -20.06 -4.14 -19.99
C ILE A 271 -20.13 -5.11 -21.16
N PRO A 272 -19.14 -5.99 -21.38
CA PRO A 272 -19.27 -7.10 -22.32
C PRO A 272 -20.41 -8.03 -21.92
N ASN A 273 -21.23 -8.47 -22.88
CA ASN A 273 -22.32 -9.39 -22.60
C ASN A 273 -22.52 -10.43 -23.71
N LYS A 274 -22.84 -11.62 -23.29
CA LYS A 274 -23.39 -12.69 -24.12
C LYS A 274 -24.48 -13.41 -23.36
N ASP A 275 -25.72 -13.39 -23.86
CA ASP A 275 -26.86 -14.01 -23.18
C ASP A 275 -26.99 -13.62 -21.68
N HIS A 276 -27.29 -14.54 -20.76
CA HIS A 276 -27.31 -14.36 -19.29
C HIS A 276 -28.12 -13.11 -18.85
N VAL A 277 -29.36 -12.99 -19.34
CA VAL A 277 -30.22 -11.80 -19.13
C VAL A 277 -30.37 -11.44 -17.65
N GLU A 278 -30.49 -12.41 -16.75
CA GLU A 278 -30.70 -12.15 -15.32
C GLU A 278 -29.45 -11.56 -14.65
N ASP A 279 -28.26 -11.99 -15.06
CA ASP A 279 -27.01 -11.43 -14.56
C ASP A 279 -26.86 -9.99 -15.02
N LEU A 280 -27.05 -9.72 -16.31
CA LEU A 280 -26.98 -8.37 -16.85
C LEU A 280 -28.05 -7.46 -16.23
N ARG A 281 -29.28 -7.95 -16.05
CA ARG A 281 -30.37 -7.20 -15.40
C ARG A 281 -30.01 -6.83 -13.98
N ARG A 282 -29.51 -7.75 -13.19
CA ARG A 282 -29.04 -7.50 -11.81
C ARG A 282 -27.92 -6.48 -11.78
N CYS A 283 -26.95 -6.59 -12.68
CA CYS A 283 -25.83 -5.65 -12.79
C CYS A 283 -26.33 -4.24 -13.09
N ILE A 284 -27.07 -4.05 -14.19
CA ILE A 284 -27.54 -2.73 -14.64
C ILE A 284 -28.52 -2.11 -13.64
N SER A 285 -29.50 -2.89 -13.14
CA SER A 285 -30.47 -2.39 -12.14
C SER A 285 -29.73 -1.89 -10.89
N SER A 286 -28.73 -2.62 -10.41
CA SER A 286 -27.98 -2.20 -9.23
C SER A 286 -27.17 -0.91 -9.45
N ILE A 287 -26.69 -0.65 -10.66
CA ILE A 287 -26.01 0.60 -11.02
C ILE A 287 -27.04 1.75 -11.00
N VAL A 288 -28.13 1.57 -11.73
CA VAL A 288 -29.16 2.64 -11.91
C VAL A 288 -29.84 3.00 -10.60
N GLU A 289 -30.16 2.00 -9.76
CA GLU A 289 -30.92 2.20 -8.53
C GLU A 289 -30.06 2.68 -7.35
N LYS A 290 -28.79 2.32 -7.32
CA LYS A 290 -27.97 2.55 -6.12
C LYS A 290 -26.92 3.64 -6.27
N SER A 291 -26.45 3.93 -7.49
CA SER A 291 -25.34 4.86 -7.67
C SER A 291 -25.71 6.30 -7.37
N THR A 292 -24.87 6.96 -6.59
CA THR A 292 -25.01 8.39 -6.28
C THR A 292 -24.35 9.30 -7.32
N TRP A 293 -23.36 8.81 -8.07
CA TRP A 293 -22.79 9.53 -9.20
C TRP A 293 -23.74 9.48 -10.39
N GLU A 294 -24.12 10.62 -10.94
CA GLU A 294 -25.14 10.71 -11.98
C GLU A 294 -24.56 10.86 -13.41
N ASN A 295 -23.34 11.41 -13.52
CA ASN A 295 -22.74 11.67 -14.83
C ASN A 295 -22.01 10.43 -15.38
N TYR A 296 -22.77 9.45 -15.85
CA TYR A 296 -22.25 8.26 -16.49
C TYR A 296 -23.06 7.84 -17.72
N GLU A 297 -22.50 6.99 -18.53
CA GLU A 297 -23.18 6.19 -19.54
C GLU A 297 -22.80 4.71 -19.37
N ILE A 298 -23.68 3.81 -19.78
CA ILE A 298 -23.44 2.38 -19.85
C ILE A 298 -23.39 1.98 -21.31
N ILE A 299 -22.32 1.32 -21.71
CA ILE A 299 -22.15 0.72 -23.04
C ILE A 299 -22.12 -0.79 -22.86
N VAL A 300 -23.24 -1.45 -23.17
CA VAL A 300 -23.31 -2.91 -23.21
C VAL A 300 -22.77 -3.35 -24.56
N VAL A 301 -21.71 -4.13 -24.54
CA VAL A 301 -21.10 -4.66 -25.77
C VAL A 301 -21.58 -6.09 -25.98
N GLU A 302 -22.57 -6.22 -26.84
CA GLU A 302 -23.14 -7.50 -27.25
C GLU A 302 -22.17 -8.29 -28.10
N ASN A 303 -21.96 -9.58 -27.80
CA ASN A 303 -21.14 -10.47 -28.61
C ASN A 303 -21.72 -11.90 -28.65
N ASN A 304 -22.28 -12.27 -29.79
CA ASN A 304 -22.74 -13.64 -30.10
C ASN A 304 -23.84 -14.19 -29.16
N SER A 305 -24.77 -13.36 -28.68
CA SER A 305 -25.97 -13.83 -27.98
C SER A 305 -26.92 -14.56 -28.91
N GLU A 306 -27.67 -15.54 -28.39
CA GLU A 306 -28.55 -16.43 -29.13
C GLU A 306 -29.99 -16.46 -28.60
N THR A 307 -30.19 -16.07 -27.31
CA THR A 307 -31.49 -16.15 -26.66
C THR A 307 -32.38 -14.97 -27.01
N LYS A 308 -33.70 -15.23 -27.18
CA LYS A 308 -34.68 -14.16 -27.46
C LYS A 308 -34.84 -13.21 -26.29
N GLU A 309 -34.71 -13.73 -25.10
CA GLU A 309 -34.86 -13.00 -23.83
C GLU A 309 -33.84 -11.87 -23.70
N ILE A 310 -32.57 -12.10 -24.12
CA ILE A 310 -31.55 -11.07 -24.05
C ILE A 310 -31.84 -9.93 -25.04
N PHE A 311 -32.27 -10.26 -26.27
CA PHE A 311 -32.59 -9.23 -27.28
C PHE A 311 -33.81 -8.40 -26.85
N SER A 312 -34.82 -9.03 -26.25
CA SER A 312 -35.95 -8.28 -25.67
C SER A 312 -35.50 -7.34 -24.56
N TYR A 313 -34.53 -7.77 -23.75
CA TYR A 313 -33.96 -6.91 -22.71
C TYR A 313 -33.13 -5.77 -23.29
N TYR A 314 -32.38 -6.02 -24.35
CA TYR A 314 -31.66 -4.94 -25.06
C TYR A 314 -32.62 -3.85 -25.58
N ASP A 315 -33.78 -4.24 -26.13
CA ASP A 315 -34.81 -3.31 -26.55
C ASP A 315 -35.38 -2.50 -25.36
N GLU A 316 -35.59 -3.13 -24.21
CA GLU A 316 -36.00 -2.48 -22.97
C GLU A 316 -34.96 -1.45 -22.50
N LEU A 317 -33.66 -1.78 -22.53
CA LEU A 317 -32.57 -0.90 -22.10
C LEU A 317 -32.47 0.39 -22.93
N GLN A 318 -32.82 0.35 -24.22
CA GLN A 318 -32.79 1.53 -25.10
C GLN A 318 -33.75 2.64 -24.67
N ASN A 319 -34.72 2.38 -23.79
CA ASN A 319 -35.59 3.39 -23.21
C ASN A 319 -34.85 4.29 -22.20
N ASN A 320 -33.68 3.88 -21.72
CA ASN A 320 -32.84 4.70 -20.84
C ASN A 320 -31.76 5.41 -21.67
N PRO A 321 -31.78 6.77 -21.73
CA PRO A 321 -30.83 7.52 -22.55
C PRO A 321 -29.37 7.40 -22.13
N GLN A 322 -29.10 6.92 -20.91
CA GLN A 322 -27.74 6.68 -20.41
C GLN A 322 -27.20 5.31 -20.85
N ILE A 323 -28.02 4.44 -21.48
CA ILE A 323 -27.63 3.08 -21.83
C ILE A 323 -27.63 2.91 -23.34
N ARG A 324 -26.53 2.39 -23.86
CA ARG A 324 -26.41 2.00 -25.26
C ARG A 324 -26.03 0.52 -25.36
N VAL A 325 -26.64 -0.20 -26.29
CA VAL A 325 -26.24 -1.54 -26.66
C VAL A 325 -25.58 -1.47 -28.03
N VAL A 326 -24.37 -1.98 -28.13
CA VAL A 326 -23.58 -2.00 -29.37
C VAL A 326 -23.10 -3.43 -29.63
N THR A 327 -23.02 -3.83 -30.89
CA THR A 327 -22.63 -5.20 -31.27
C THR A 327 -21.18 -5.24 -31.73
N PHE A 328 -20.40 -6.13 -31.10
CA PHE A 328 -19.06 -6.49 -31.57
C PHE A 328 -19.14 -7.76 -32.40
N GLU A 329 -18.78 -7.65 -33.68
CA GLU A 329 -18.74 -8.76 -34.60
C GLU A 329 -17.45 -9.57 -34.47
N GLY A 330 -17.54 -10.87 -34.31
CA GLY A 330 -16.38 -11.76 -34.28
C GLY A 330 -16.36 -12.77 -33.13
N LYS A 331 -15.27 -13.52 -33.06
CA LYS A 331 -15.07 -14.50 -31.99
C LYS A 331 -14.88 -13.77 -30.65
N PHE A 332 -15.30 -14.43 -29.57
CA PHE A 332 -15.11 -13.93 -28.24
C PHE A 332 -13.62 -13.70 -27.94
N ASN A 333 -13.32 -12.48 -27.56
CA ASN A 333 -12.03 -12.04 -27.04
C ASN A 333 -12.31 -10.86 -26.11
N TYR A 334 -12.14 -11.07 -24.82
CA TYR A 334 -12.48 -10.07 -23.80
C TYR A 334 -11.77 -8.74 -24.04
N SER A 335 -10.49 -8.81 -24.41
CA SER A 335 -9.68 -7.61 -24.66
C SER A 335 -10.20 -6.83 -25.88
N LYS A 336 -10.51 -7.49 -26.99
CA LYS A 336 -11.08 -6.84 -28.19
C LYS A 336 -12.44 -6.21 -27.92
N ILE A 337 -13.30 -6.92 -27.19
CA ILE A 337 -14.64 -6.45 -26.88
C ILE A 337 -14.59 -5.19 -26.01
N ASN A 338 -13.72 -5.18 -24.98
CA ASN A 338 -13.54 -4.00 -24.15
C ASN A 338 -12.89 -2.85 -24.93
N ASN A 339 -11.85 -3.10 -25.73
CA ASN A 339 -11.21 -2.07 -26.57
C ASN A 339 -12.23 -1.43 -27.52
N PHE A 340 -13.09 -2.25 -28.12
CA PHE A 340 -14.19 -1.77 -28.97
C PHE A 340 -15.17 -0.89 -28.19
N GLY A 341 -15.63 -1.35 -27.02
CA GLY A 341 -16.50 -0.56 -26.15
C GLY A 341 -15.87 0.78 -25.75
N VAL A 342 -14.59 0.77 -25.36
CA VAL A 342 -13.85 1.99 -25.02
C VAL A 342 -13.73 2.94 -26.21
N SER A 343 -13.56 2.45 -27.43
CA SER A 343 -13.50 3.29 -28.63
C SER A 343 -14.78 4.09 -28.89
N LEU A 344 -15.91 3.62 -28.37
CA LEU A 344 -17.21 4.27 -28.45
C LEU A 344 -17.55 5.12 -27.23
N ALA A 345 -16.72 5.07 -26.19
CA ALA A 345 -16.92 5.81 -24.95
C ALA A 345 -16.78 7.32 -25.14
N THR A 346 -17.68 8.09 -24.53
CA THR A 346 -17.66 9.56 -24.56
C THR A 346 -17.22 10.18 -23.23
N GLY A 347 -17.04 9.35 -22.19
CA GLY A 347 -16.61 9.80 -20.88
C GLY A 347 -15.13 10.13 -20.78
N ASP A 348 -14.78 10.90 -19.76
CA ASP A 348 -13.40 11.23 -19.39
C ASP A 348 -12.68 10.01 -18.78
N TYR A 349 -13.46 9.14 -18.17
CA TYR A 349 -13.03 7.89 -17.54
C TYR A 349 -13.76 6.71 -18.17
N VAL A 350 -13.08 5.58 -18.24
CA VAL A 350 -13.68 4.30 -18.62
C VAL A 350 -13.63 3.34 -17.43
N LEU A 351 -14.75 2.67 -17.19
CA LEU A 351 -14.91 1.67 -16.14
C LEU A 351 -15.20 0.33 -16.83
N LEU A 352 -14.21 -0.57 -16.83
CA LEU A 352 -14.44 -1.94 -17.23
C LEU A 352 -15.23 -2.64 -16.12
N LEU A 353 -16.36 -3.24 -16.45
CA LEU A 353 -17.24 -3.89 -15.50
C LEU A 353 -17.80 -5.19 -16.08
N ASN A 354 -17.71 -6.29 -15.34
CA ASN A 354 -18.31 -7.55 -15.75
C ASN A 354 -19.84 -7.52 -15.57
N ASN A 355 -20.54 -8.23 -16.45
CA ASN A 355 -22.01 -8.29 -16.48
C ASN A 355 -22.63 -9.05 -15.28
N ASP A 356 -21.83 -9.81 -14.53
CA ASP A 356 -22.23 -10.60 -13.35
C ASP A 356 -21.84 -9.94 -12.03
N THR A 357 -21.70 -8.61 -12.04
CA THR A 357 -21.48 -7.81 -10.82
C THR A 357 -22.77 -7.24 -10.25
N GLN A 358 -22.75 -6.87 -8.98
CA GLN A 358 -23.85 -6.18 -8.30
C GLN A 358 -23.31 -5.16 -7.31
N VAL A 359 -23.72 -3.92 -7.43
CA VAL A 359 -23.30 -2.81 -6.56
C VAL A 359 -23.80 -3.01 -5.12
N ILE A 360 -22.90 -2.84 -4.15
CA ILE A 360 -23.19 -2.82 -2.71
C ILE A 360 -23.15 -1.38 -2.20
N THR A 361 -22.01 -0.70 -2.35
CA THR A 361 -21.79 0.66 -1.86
C THR A 361 -22.40 1.67 -2.81
N ILE A 362 -23.27 2.56 -2.30
CA ILE A 362 -23.99 3.50 -3.15
C ILE A 362 -23.10 4.56 -3.83
N ASN A 363 -22.01 4.98 -3.19
CA ASN A 363 -21.03 5.94 -3.71
C ASN A 363 -19.78 5.24 -4.29
N TRP A 364 -19.95 4.04 -4.84
CA TRP A 364 -18.84 3.23 -5.34
C TRP A 364 -18.05 3.89 -6.47
N MET A 365 -18.73 4.64 -7.35
CA MET A 365 -18.05 5.35 -8.44
C MET A 365 -17.21 6.51 -7.90
N GLU A 366 -17.72 7.26 -6.92
CA GLU A 366 -16.97 8.32 -6.25
C GLU A 366 -15.76 7.78 -5.51
N GLU A 367 -15.88 6.62 -4.83
CA GLU A 367 -14.76 5.96 -4.14
C GLU A 367 -13.66 5.51 -5.10
N LEU A 368 -13.97 5.18 -6.35
CA LEU A 368 -12.99 4.91 -7.39
C LEU A 368 -12.44 6.20 -8.00
N LEU A 369 -13.32 7.14 -8.31
CA LEU A 369 -13.01 8.36 -9.05
C LEU A 369 -12.08 9.30 -8.29
N MET A 370 -12.25 9.39 -6.96
CA MET A 370 -11.41 10.26 -6.13
C MET A 370 -9.90 9.88 -6.20
N TYR A 371 -9.59 8.61 -6.44
CA TYR A 371 -8.22 8.17 -6.71
C TYR A 371 -7.84 8.29 -8.19
N ALA A 372 -8.73 7.89 -9.10
CA ALA A 372 -8.45 7.89 -10.53
C ALA A 372 -8.20 9.29 -11.11
N GLN A 373 -8.74 10.35 -10.49
CA GLN A 373 -8.51 11.73 -10.93
C GLN A 373 -7.09 12.24 -10.64
N ARG A 374 -6.36 11.62 -9.72
CA ARG A 374 -5.00 12.02 -9.38
C ARG A 374 -4.07 11.83 -10.59
N PRO A 375 -3.12 12.76 -10.82
CA PRO A 375 -2.24 12.71 -11.99
C PRO A 375 -1.23 11.54 -11.94
N ASP A 376 -0.95 11.00 -10.76
CA ASP A 376 -0.03 9.90 -10.51
C ASP A 376 -0.71 8.51 -10.56
N VAL A 377 -2.04 8.45 -10.69
CA VAL A 377 -2.82 7.21 -10.63
C VAL A 377 -3.23 6.75 -12.04
N GLY A 378 -3.02 5.47 -12.31
CA GLY A 378 -3.50 4.75 -13.48
C GLY A 378 -4.85 4.09 -13.24
N ALA A 379 -4.85 2.79 -12.94
CA ALA A 379 -6.07 2.02 -12.68
C ALA A 379 -6.46 2.04 -11.20
N VAL A 380 -7.78 2.05 -10.94
CA VAL A 380 -8.36 1.94 -9.60
C VAL A 380 -9.37 0.80 -9.59
N GLY A 381 -9.25 -0.11 -8.62
CA GLY A 381 -10.17 -1.24 -8.43
C GLY A 381 -10.83 -1.21 -7.05
N GLY A 382 -12.06 -1.70 -7.00
CA GLY A 382 -12.83 -1.87 -5.78
C GLY A 382 -12.66 -3.25 -5.16
N LYS A 383 -13.30 -3.47 -4.02
CA LYS A 383 -13.34 -4.74 -3.31
C LYS A 383 -14.52 -5.58 -3.79
N LEU A 384 -14.23 -6.78 -4.28
CA LEU A 384 -15.24 -7.67 -4.83
C LEU A 384 -15.45 -8.89 -3.94
N TYR A 385 -16.70 -9.32 -3.85
CA TYR A 385 -17.12 -10.51 -3.08
C TYR A 385 -17.82 -11.52 -3.96
N TYR A 386 -17.60 -12.79 -3.66
CA TYR A 386 -18.47 -13.86 -4.14
C TYR A 386 -19.88 -13.77 -3.53
N GLY A 387 -20.83 -14.47 -4.09
CA GLY A 387 -22.20 -14.54 -3.56
C GLY A 387 -22.29 -15.07 -2.12
N ASP A 388 -21.32 -15.85 -1.66
CA ASP A 388 -21.17 -16.32 -0.28
C ASP A 388 -20.53 -15.30 0.66
N LYS A 389 -20.27 -14.08 0.20
CA LYS A 389 -19.63 -12.96 0.90
C LYS A 389 -18.14 -13.18 1.23
N THR A 390 -17.49 -14.17 0.66
CA THR A 390 -16.04 -14.28 0.73
C THR A 390 -15.38 -13.34 -0.28
N ILE A 391 -14.16 -12.92 0.00
CA ILE A 391 -13.41 -11.97 -0.86
C ILE A 391 -13.01 -12.66 -2.16
N GLN A 392 -13.41 -12.09 -3.28
CA GLN A 392 -12.97 -12.46 -4.62
C GLN A 392 -11.76 -11.61 -5.03
N HIS A 393 -11.79 -10.29 -4.79
CA HIS A 393 -10.74 -9.36 -5.15
C HIS A 393 -10.48 -8.33 -4.04
N ALA A 394 -9.21 -8.18 -3.70
CA ALA A 394 -8.67 -7.14 -2.83
C ALA A 394 -7.26 -6.70 -3.27
N GLY A 395 -7.06 -6.62 -4.59
CA GLY A 395 -5.77 -6.37 -5.22
C GLY A 395 -5.14 -7.63 -5.79
N VAL A 396 -4.25 -7.44 -6.76
CA VAL A 396 -3.51 -8.49 -7.46
C VAL A 396 -2.02 -8.23 -7.35
N VAL A 397 -1.27 -9.29 -7.06
CA VAL A 397 0.19 -9.29 -7.06
C VAL A 397 0.73 -10.28 -8.09
N ILE A 398 1.90 -9.99 -8.67
CA ILE A 398 2.54 -10.85 -9.64
C ILE A 398 3.36 -11.96 -8.97
N GLY A 399 3.54 -13.07 -9.64
CA GLY A 399 4.28 -14.24 -9.16
C GLY A 399 3.45 -15.17 -8.26
N LEU A 400 2.27 -14.76 -7.80
CA LEU A 400 1.40 -15.54 -6.93
C LEU A 400 0.68 -16.65 -7.69
N GLY A 401 0.50 -17.80 -7.03
CA GLY A 401 -0.26 -18.93 -7.56
C GLY A 401 0.56 -19.97 -8.33
N ALA A 402 -0.08 -21.06 -8.72
CA ALA A 402 0.56 -22.23 -9.32
C ALA A 402 1.31 -21.92 -10.62
N HIS A 403 0.78 -21.02 -11.44
CA HIS A 403 1.38 -20.62 -12.73
C HIS A 403 2.45 -19.54 -12.60
N ARG A 404 2.69 -19.01 -11.41
CA ARG A 404 3.66 -17.92 -11.15
C ARG A 404 3.48 -16.70 -12.06
N THR A 405 2.24 -16.38 -12.38
CA THR A 405 1.85 -15.21 -13.18
C THR A 405 1.35 -14.08 -12.29
N ALA A 406 0.13 -14.19 -11.81
CA ALA A 406 -0.50 -13.23 -10.90
C ALA A 406 -1.62 -13.89 -10.12
N GLY A 407 -1.94 -13.33 -8.95
CA GLY A 407 -3.01 -13.84 -8.11
C GLY A 407 -3.61 -12.77 -7.20
N HIS A 408 -4.87 -12.99 -6.82
CA HIS A 408 -5.59 -12.16 -5.88
C HIS A 408 -5.10 -12.39 -4.46
N VAL A 409 -4.80 -11.31 -3.73
CA VAL A 409 -4.50 -11.40 -2.29
C VAL A 409 -5.78 -11.46 -1.47
N HIS A 410 -5.69 -12.03 -0.26
CA HIS A 410 -6.82 -12.25 0.65
C HIS A 410 -7.99 -13.08 0.06
N TYR A 411 -7.70 -13.83 -0.99
CA TYR A 411 -8.68 -14.63 -1.71
C TYR A 411 -9.43 -15.60 -0.79
N ARG A 412 -10.77 -15.66 -0.91
CA ARG A 412 -11.67 -16.49 -0.08
C ARG A 412 -11.68 -16.18 1.42
N GLN A 413 -11.04 -15.12 1.87
CA GLN A 413 -11.21 -14.68 3.25
C GLN A 413 -12.61 -14.09 3.47
N LYS A 414 -13.06 -14.09 4.72
CA LYS A 414 -14.37 -13.55 5.09
C LYS A 414 -14.40 -12.03 4.94
N ARG A 415 -15.57 -11.47 4.61
CA ARG A 415 -15.80 -10.03 4.44
C ARG A 415 -15.34 -9.21 5.66
N GLU A 416 -15.55 -9.73 6.86
CA GLU A 416 -15.25 -9.06 8.12
C GLU A 416 -13.76 -9.06 8.47
N ASN A 417 -12.94 -9.85 7.77
CA ASN A 417 -11.49 -9.90 8.00
C ASN A 417 -10.88 -8.52 7.80
N LEU A 418 -9.95 -8.15 8.70
CA LEU A 418 -9.22 -6.89 8.60
C LEU A 418 -8.04 -6.96 7.61
N GLY A 419 -7.65 -8.18 7.23
CA GLY A 419 -6.47 -8.43 6.43
C GLY A 419 -5.16 -8.37 7.22
N TYR A 420 -4.09 -8.80 6.57
CA TYR A 420 -2.75 -8.69 7.14
C TYR A 420 -2.43 -7.21 7.44
N MET A 421 -2.11 -6.90 8.70
CA MET A 421 -1.82 -5.53 9.15
C MET A 421 -2.90 -4.50 8.77
N GLY A 422 -4.18 -4.90 8.76
CA GLY A 422 -5.31 -4.03 8.43
C GLY A 422 -5.49 -3.75 6.93
N ARG A 423 -4.80 -4.44 6.04
CA ARG A 423 -4.75 -4.17 4.59
C ARG A 423 -6.10 -4.29 3.87
N LEU A 424 -7.11 -4.87 4.48
CA LEU A 424 -8.48 -4.88 3.92
C LEU A 424 -9.32 -3.66 4.32
N CYS A 425 -8.76 -2.71 5.05
CA CYS A 425 -9.49 -1.58 5.63
C CYS A 425 -9.04 -0.20 5.11
N TYR A 426 -8.02 -0.13 4.27
CA TYR A 426 -7.51 1.13 3.71
C TYR A 426 -7.10 0.99 2.24
N ALA A 427 -7.08 2.13 1.54
CA ALA A 427 -6.63 2.15 0.14
C ALA A 427 -5.12 1.91 0.04
N GLN A 428 -4.70 1.14 -0.97
CA GLN A 428 -3.33 0.69 -1.14
C GLN A 428 -2.87 0.82 -2.58
N ASP A 429 -1.57 1.07 -2.75
CA ASP A 429 -0.90 0.82 -4.01
C ASP A 429 -0.78 -0.69 -4.24
N MET A 430 -1.14 -1.15 -5.41
CA MET A 430 -1.10 -2.56 -5.81
C MET A 430 -0.48 -2.70 -7.20
N THR A 431 0.08 -3.85 -7.49
CA THR A 431 0.63 -4.12 -8.82
C THR A 431 -0.47 -4.13 -9.88
N ALA A 432 -1.61 -4.73 -9.56
CA ALA A 432 -2.75 -4.72 -10.46
C ALA A 432 -4.09 -4.78 -9.70
N VAL A 433 -5.16 -4.44 -10.43
CA VAL A 433 -6.56 -4.61 -10.02
C VAL A 433 -7.31 -5.34 -11.13
N THR A 434 -8.41 -6.03 -10.78
CA THR A 434 -9.13 -6.87 -11.74
C THR A 434 -9.98 -6.07 -12.70
N GLY A 435 -10.02 -6.52 -13.97
CA GLY A 435 -10.89 -5.98 -15.01
C GLY A 435 -12.38 -6.18 -14.74
N ALA A 436 -12.75 -6.98 -13.74
CA ALA A 436 -14.15 -7.11 -13.33
C ALA A 436 -14.75 -5.81 -12.79
N CYS A 437 -13.91 -4.91 -12.23
CA CYS A 437 -14.26 -3.55 -11.85
C CYS A 437 -12.99 -2.70 -11.84
N LEU A 438 -12.67 -2.03 -12.95
CA LEU A 438 -11.45 -1.26 -13.14
C LEU A 438 -11.76 0.10 -13.75
N LEU A 439 -11.50 1.18 -13.01
CA LEU A 439 -11.64 2.55 -13.47
C LEU A 439 -10.28 3.12 -13.87
N VAL A 440 -10.23 3.81 -15.00
CA VAL A 440 -9.02 4.49 -15.50
C VAL A 440 -9.40 5.71 -16.35
N LYS A 441 -8.56 6.75 -16.41
CA LYS A 441 -8.73 7.85 -17.38
C LYS A 441 -8.72 7.29 -18.79
N LYS A 442 -9.69 7.69 -19.62
CA LYS A 442 -9.73 7.26 -21.03
C LYS A 442 -8.43 7.60 -21.76
N SER A 443 -7.88 8.79 -21.53
CA SER A 443 -6.61 9.19 -22.14
C SER A 443 -5.43 8.29 -21.74
N LEU A 444 -5.38 7.78 -20.51
CA LEU A 444 -4.35 6.82 -20.09
C LEU A 444 -4.58 5.43 -20.69
N TYR A 445 -5.84 4.99 -20.77
CA TYR A 445 -6.18 3.74 -21.46
C TYR A 445 -5.67 3.75 -22.90
N GLU A 446 -5.91 4.83 -23.62
CA GLU A 446 -5.45 5.03 -25.00
C GLU A 446 -3.93 5.17 -25.09
N GLN A 447 -3.31 5.92 -24.18
CA GLN A 447 -1.86 6.13 -24.12
C GLN A 447 -1.06 4.83 -24.05
N VAL A 448 -1.53 3.87 -23.24
CA VAL A 448 -0.85 2.57 -23.09
C VAL A 448 -1.32 1.51 -24.10
N GLY A 449 -2.19 1.90 -25.06
CA GLY A 449 -2.67 1.06 -26.14
C GLY A 449 -3.78 0.08 -25.75
N GLY A 450 -4.57 0.40 -24.73
CA GLY A 450 -5.68 -0.42 -24.25
C GLY A 450 -5.27 -1.79 -23.72
N LEU A 451 -6.20 -2.75 -23.74
CA LEU A 451 -5.90 -4.15 -23.42
C LEU A 451 -5.14 -4.81 -24.58
N ASP A 452 -4.16 -5.65 -24.25
CA ASP A 452 -3.43 -6.45 -25.24
C ASP A 452 -4.32 -7.60 -25.73
N GLU A 453 -4.73 -7.54 -26.98
CA GLU A 453 -5.68 -8.48 -27.61
C GLU A 453 -5.14 -9.91 -27.75
N SER A 454 -3.85 -10.10 -27.53
CA SER A 454 -3.25 -11.44 -27.45
C SER A 454 -3.57 -12.17 -26.14
N PHE A 455 -4.00 -11.43 -25.11
CA PHE A 455 -4.61 -11.98 -23.90
C PHE A 455 -6.13 -11.99 -24.06
N GLU A 456 -6.66 -13.09 -24.59
CA GLU A 456 -8.06 -13.15 -24.97
C GLU A 456 -9.02 -13.15 -23.79
N ILE A 457 -8.63 -13.80 -22.67
CA ILE A 457 -9.50 -13.99 -21.50
C ILE A 457 -8.77 -13.72 -20.19
N SER A 458 -7.56 -14.26 -20.02
CA SER A 458 -6.84 -14.23 -18.75
C SER A 458 -5.67 -13.25 -18.79
N LEU A 459 -5.34 -12.66 -17.63
CA LEU A 459 -4.16 -11.82 -17.44
C LEU A 459 -4.15 -10.50 -18.26
N ASN A 460 -5.21 -10.18 -18.97
CA ASN A 460 -5.33 -8.95 -19.76
C ASN A 460 -5.36 -7.70 -18.87
N ASP A 461 -6.04 -7.76 -17.73
CA ASP A 461 -6.11 -6.70 -16.73
C ASP A 461 -4.78 -6.51 -15.98
N VAL A 462 -4.09 -7.61 -15.67
CA VAL A 462 -2.77 -7.55 -15.05
C VAL A 462 -1.73 -6.98 -16.02
N ASP A 463 -1.74 -7.43 -17.27
CA ASP A 463 -0.92 -6.87 -18.35
C ASP A 463 -1.15 -5.36 -18.51
N PHE A 464 -2.41 -4.95 -18.53
CA PHE A 464 -2.79 -3.55 -18.64
C PHE A 464 -2.27 -2.71 -17.45
N CYS A 465 -2.45 -3.20 -16.23
CA CYS A 465 -1.95 -2.55 -15.04
C CYS A 465 -0.41 -2.44 -15.01
N LEU A 466 0.29 -3.47 -15.49
CA LEU A 466 1.76 -3.44 -15.63
C LEU A 466 2.22 -2.43 -16.70
N LYS A 467 1.47 -2.27 -17.79
CA LYS A 467 1.75 -1.21 -18.79
C LYS A 467 1.60 0.18 -18.16
N LEU A 468 0.57 0.42 -17.36
CA LEU A 468 0.38 1.68 -16.61
C LEU A 468 1.55 1.93 -15.65
N ARG A 469 1.97 0.92 -14.90
CA ARG A 469 3.13 1.04 -13.99
C ARG A 469 4.42 1.34 -14.75
N LYS A 470 4.66 0.68 -15.86
CA LYS A 470 5.81 0.95 -16.72
C LYS A 470 5.82 2.36 -17.30
N ALA A 471 4.64 2.94 -17.49
CA ALA A 471 4.45 4.35 -17.87
C ALA A 471 4.57 5.34 -16.70
N GLY A 472 4.82 4.86 -15.47
CA GLY A 472 5.06 5.67 -14.26
C GLY A 472 3.81 5.94 -13.41
N TYR A 473 2.70 5.25 -13.64
CA TYR A 473 1.47 5.41 -12.87
C TYR A 473 1.33 4.36 -11.77
N LEU A 474 0.67 4.74 -10.68
CA LEU A 474 0.26 3.85 -9.60
C LEU A 474 -1.07 3.17 -9.95
N ASN A 475 -1.26 1.93 -9.51
CA ASN A 475 -2.57 1.30 -9.49
C ASN A 475 -3.04 1.22 -8.04
N VAL A 476 -4.29 1.59 -7.78
CA VAL A 476 -4.84 1.71 -6.43
C VAL A 476 -5.99 0.72 -6.23
N PHE A 477 -5.91 -0.03 -5.16
CA PHE A 477 -7.04 -0.78 -4.62
C PHE A 477 -7.71 0.03 -3.51
N THR A 478 -9.03 0.22 -3.59
CA THR A 478 -9.82 0.83 -2.52
C THR A 478 -10.85 -0.16 -1.95
N PRO A 479 -10.86 -0.44 -0.63
CA PRO A 479 -11.83 -1.34 -0.02
C PRO A 479 -13.21 -0.71 0.17
N PHE A 480 -13.38 0.58 -0.17
CA PHE A 480 -14.60 1.34 0.10
C PHE A 480 -15.59 1.32 -1.07
N ALA A 481 -15.17 0.93 -2.27
CA ALA A 481 -16.03 0.60 -3.38
C ALA A 481 -16.29 -0.91 -3.36
N GLU A 482 -17.44 -1.34 -2.86
CA GLU A 482 -17.77 -2.76 -2.69
C GLU A 482 -18.83 -3.20 -3.70
N LEU A 483 -18.58 -4.34 -4.36
CA LEU A 483 -19.52 -5.00 -5.26
C LEU A 483 -19.49 -6.51 -5.02
N TYR A 484 -20.58 -7.20 -5.34
CA TYR A 484 -20.55 -8.64 -5.60
C TYR A 484 -20.03 -8.88 -7.03
N HIS A 485 -19.33 -9.98 -7.21
CA HIS A 485 -18.95 -10.54 -8.50
C HIS A 485 -19.24 -12.04 -8.50
N PHE A 486 -20.30 -12.43 -9.16
CA PHE A 486 -20.85 -13.79 -9.14
C PHE A 486 -20.12 -14.71 -10.12
N GLU A 487 -18.79 -14.59 -10.18
CA GLU A 487 -17.92 -15.36 -11.06
C GLU A 487 -18.20 -16.87 -11.01
N SER A 488 -17.95 -17.55 -12.11
CA SER A 488 -18.07 -19.00 -12.31
C SER A 488 -19.49 -19.55 -12.58
N ILE A 489 -20.53 -18.74 -12.55
CA ILE A 489 -21.86 -19.20 -12.95
C ILE A 489 -21.91 -19.42 -14.47
N SER A 490 -21.24 -18.56 -15.25
CA SER A 490 -21.29 -18.58 -16.73
C SER A 490 -20.13 -19.31 -17.40
N ARG A 491 -18.94 -19.40 -16.79
CA ARG A 491 -17.71 -19.89 -17.45
C ARG A 491 -17.25 -21.29 -17.03
N GLY A 492 -17.60 -21.75 -15.81
CA GLY A 492 -16.99 -22.94 -15.21
C GLY A 492 -15.49 -22.75 -14.90
N LEU A 493 -14.86 -23.73 -14.31
CA LEU A 493 -13.44 -23.70 -13.99
C LEU A 493 -12.58 -23.87 -15.25
N ASP A 494 -11.49 -23.13 -15.37
CA ASP A 494 -10.53 -23.16 -16.51
C ASP A 494 -9.49 -24.30 -16.39
N ASP A 495 -9.83 -25.38 -15.66
CA ASP A 495 -8.89 -26.43 -15.26
C ASP A 495 -8.87 -27.66 -16.19
N GLN A 496 -9.69 -27.69 -17.24
CA GLN A 496 -9.79 -28.85 -18.14
C GLN A 496 -9.89 -28.48 -19.63
N GLY A 497 -9.32 -29.35 -20.48
CA GLY A 497 -9.48 -29.31 -21.92
C GLY A 497 -8.87 -28.09 -22.63
N GLU A 498 -9.58 -27.53 -23.61
CA GLU A 498 -9.12 -26.39 -24.40
C GLU A 498 -8.95 -25.10 -23.58
N LYS A 499 -9.75 -24.95 -22.52
CA LYS A 499 -9.64 -23.80 -21.61
C LYS A 499 -8.31 -23.80 -20.85
N ALA A 500 -7.91 -24.97 -20.29
CA ALA A 500 -6.63 -25.13 -19.61
C ALA A 500 -5.45 -24.90 -20.57
N LYS A 501 -5.54 -25.39 -21.82
CA LYS A 501 -4.51 -25.15 -22.84
C LYS A 501 -4.33 -23.66 -23.12
N ARG A 502 -5.42 -22.94 -23.38
CA ARG A 502 -5.38 -21.49 -23.62
C ARG A 502 -4.81 -20.75 -22.42
N TYR A 503 -5.26 -21.06 -21.19
CA TYR A 503 -4.74 -20.44 -19.98
C TYR A 503 -3.23 -20.66 -19.82
N ASN A 504 -2.72 -21.85 -20.14
CA ASN A 504 -1.27 -22.13 -20.13
C ASN A 504 -0.53 -21.30 -21.19
N GLU A 505 -1.08 -21.16 -22.41
CA GLU A 505 -0.49 -20.35 -23.48
C GLU A 505 -0.46 -18.85 -23.10
N GLU A 506 -1.53 -18.31 -22.53
CA GLU A 506 -1.59 -16.93 -22.02
C GLU A 506 -0.62 -16.73 -20.83
N SER A 507 -0.52 -17.71 -19.94
CA SER A 507 0.41 -17.69 -18.82
C SER A 507 1.88 -17.70 -19.29
N GLU A 508 2.22 -18.50 -20.29
CA GLU A 508 3.56 -18.52 -20.86
C GLU A 508 3.90 -17.19 -21.54
N ARG A 509 2.96 -16.64 -22.33
CA ARG A 509 3.09 -15.32 -22.97
C ARG A 509 3.31 -14.22 -21.92
N PHE A 510 2.55 -14.25 -20.85
CA PHE A 510 2.68 -13.29 -19.74
C PHE A 510 4.05 -13.38 -19.09
N ARG A 511 4.51 -14.58 -18.73
CA ARG A 511 5.84 -14.79 -18.13
C ARG A 511 6.96 -14.32 -19.05
N ASN A 512 6.85 -14.54 -20.36
CA ASN A 512 7.84 -14.07 -21.31
C ASN A 512 7.84 -12.54 -21.45
N LYS A 513 6.66 -11.92 -21.52
CA LYS A 513 6.49 -10.47 -21.67
C LYS A 513 6.98 -9.70 -20.42
N TRP A 514 6.68 -10.22 -19.23
CA TRP A 514 6.95 -9.57 -17.94
C TRP A 514 8.03 -10.27 -17.12
N LYS A 515 8.97 -10.91 -17.81
CA LYS A 515 10.04 -11.70 -17.15
C LYS A 515 10.84 -10.89 -16.14
N ALA A 516 11.25 -9.69 -16.48
CA ALA A 516 12.05 -8.84 -15.62
C ALA A 516 11.30 -8.43 -14.34
N GLU A 517 10.03 -8.09 -14.47
CA GLU A 517 9.16 -7.71 -13.35
C GLU A 517 8.90 -8.91 -12.43
N LEU A 518 8.68 -10.09 -13.00
CA LEU A 518 8.49 -11.32 -12.22
C LEU A 518 9.77 -11.76 -11.49
N GLU A 519 10.93 -11.59 -12.10
CA GLU A 519 12.24 -11.88 -11.47
C GLU A 519 12.57 -10.87 -10.36
N ALA A 520 12.18 -9.61 -10.53
CA ALA A 520 12.34 -8.59 -9.49
C ALA A 520 11.40 -8.82 -8.28
N GLY A 521 10.28 -9.52 -8.49
CA GLY A 521 9.25 -9.73 -7.50
C GLY A 521 8.24 -8.60 -7.42
N ASP A 522 7.13 -8.85 -6.73
CA ASP A 522 6.08 -7.84 -6.55
C ASP A 522 6.47 -6.84 -5.46
N PRO A 523 6.50 -5.53 -5.73
CA PRO A 523 6.92 -4.54 -4.73
C PRO A 523 5.93 -4.39 -3.56
N TYR A 524 4.68 -4.79 -3.73
CA TYR A 524 3.65 -4.68 -2.68
C TYR A 524 3.41 -5.99 -1.93
N PHE A 525 4.19 -7.03 -2.26
CA PHE A 525 4.14 -8.34 -1.62
C PHE A 525 5.53 -8.76 -1.16
N ASN A 526 5.75 -8.73 0.15
CA ASN A 526 7.07 -8.97 0.74
C ASN A 526 7.63 -10.35 0.32
N PRO A 527 8.90 -10.47 -0.05
CA PRO A 527 9.49 -11.74 -0.53
C PRO A 527 9.55 -12.85 0.53
N ASN A 528 9.30 -12.53 1.80
CA ASN A 528 9.17 -13.52 2.86
C ASN A 528 7.81 -14.24 2.87
N PHE A 529 6.83 -13.74 2.14
CA PHE A 529 5.54 -14.42 1.99
C PHE A 529 5.60 -15.55 0.96
N SER A 530 4.78 -16.57 1.19
CA SER A 530 4.61 -17.67 0.26
C SER A 530 3.90 -17.21 -1.02
N LEU A 531 4.45 -17.56 -2.16
CA LEU A 531 3.82 -17.36 -3.47
C LEU A 531 2.76 -18.44 -3.80
N ASP A 532 2.57 -19.42 -2.91
CA ASP A 532 1.55 -20.47 -3.07
C ASP A 532 0.24 -20.12 -2.36
N LYS A 533 0.23 -19.10 -1.50
CA LYS A 533 -0.91 -18.70 -0.68
C LYS A 533 -1.18 -17.21 -0.79
N SER A 534 -2.46 -16.86 -0.77
CA SER A 534 -2.94 -15.48 -0.89
C SER A 534 -3.17 -14.78 0.46
N ASP A 535 -2.88 -15.44 1.57
CA ASP A 535 -3.22 -15.05 2.94
C ASP A 535 -2.08 -14.41 3.73
N PHE A 536 -0.98 -14.07 3.06
CA PHE A 536 0.24 -13.52 3.67
C PHE A 536 0.94 -14.50 4.65
N SER A 537 0.74 -15.80 4.46
CA SER A 537 1.54 -16.83 5.15
C SER A 537 3.00 -16.75 4.73
N LEU A 538 3.89 -17.02 5.67
CA LEU A 538 5.32 -17.02 5.39
C LEU A 538 5.73 -18.16 4.45
N ARG A 539 6.80 -17.91 3.71
CA ARG A 539 7.50 -18.94 2.94
C ARG A 539 8.16 -19.93 3.91
N VAL A 540 7.85 -21.19 3.77
CA VAL A 540 8.48 -22.29 4.53
C VAL A 540 9.66 -22.85 3.75
#